data_5cbfd1b0fa76af43be5cd0b0b6641b63
#
_entry.id   5cbfd1b0fa76af43be5cd0b0b6641b63
#
_cell.length_a   1.000
_cell.length_b   1.000
_cell.length_c   1.000
_cell.angle_alpha   90.00
_cell.angle_beta   90.00
_cell.angle_gamma   90.00
#
_symmetry.space_group_name_H-M   'P 1'
#
loop_
_entity.id
_entity.type
_entity.pdbx_description
1 polymer ?
#
loop_
_entity_poly.entity_id
_entity_poly.type
_entity_poly.pdbx_seq_one_letter_code
_entity_poly.pdbx_strand_id
1 'polypeptide(L)'
;MTRSKVLQLIQGQWGRAIIATIRTLLLILIVQTIALSPARADITSPVPQSPIKSELVHTESGYVIHRNGEPYFIKGAGGSSNMALLAQSGGNSIRTWGTNNAKAILDEAHKHGLTVMLGQRIGHERHGFDYNDEAAVAKQKEWVKTQILAFKDHPALLAWGIGNEVDLFYSNTKVWYAVQDIAAMIKALDPNHLITTVTAGMDKTKLDLILDRVPDIDYLSINIYGGLETLPNALLEMGYSGPYVVTEWGPTGHWQVPKTDWGVPIEQTSTQKAQSYRERYAAGVLAAPGRALGSYAFLWGQKQETTPTWYGVFTEAGYPNEVVDSLHYNWQGAWPASRAPYIKSFTLNNKVALDNIHVKQGDTIDVDLHVGTHQADGYTIRWEVLPESTDIKSGGDPESRPKPVQGLIVSDNHKGAMRFTVPSTSGGYRLFAYVLGGSGKIANANIPFYVD
;
A
#
# COMPACT_ATOMS: atom_id res chain seq x y z
N MET A 1 1.76 71.23 45.41
CA MET A 1 2.79 71.02 44.38
C MET A 1 2.21 70.05 43.34
N THR A 2 1.98 70.58 42.15
CA THR A 2 1.22 69.94 41.10
C THR A 2 2.04 68.87 40.33
N ARG A 3 1.39 67.82 39.86
CA ARG A 3 1.93 66.68 39.07
C ARG A 3 2.91 67.07 37.94
N SER A 4 3.00 68.34 37.56
CA SER A 4 3.83 68.85 36.46
C SER A 4 5.32 68.91 36.79
N LYS A 5 5.70 68.94 38.07
CA LYS A 5 7.14 69.08 38.46
C LYS A 5 7.88 67.76 38.63
N VAL A 6 7.16 66.63 38.70
CA VAL A 6 7.78 65.33 38.81
C VAL A 6 8.14 64.72 37.37
N LEU A 7 7.45 65.16 36.33
CA LEU A 7 7.80 64.75 34.96
C LEU A 7 9.05 65.44 34.36
N GLN A 8 9.44 66.59 34.86
CA GLN A 8 10.62 67.27 34.34
C GLN A 8 11.97 66.82 34.94
N LEU A 9 11.93 66.09 36.05
CA LEU A 9 13.16 65.53 36.68
C LEU A 9 13.58 64.14 36.04
N ILE A 10 12.78 63.54 35.25
CA ILE A 10 13.08 62.24 34.54
C ILE A 10 13.75 62.51 33.18
N GLN A 11 13.79 63.76 32.71
CA GLN A 11 14.43 64.14 31.44
C GLN A 11 15.85 64.63 31.56
N GLY A 12 16.46 64.60 32.77
CA GLY A 12 17.83 64.99 33.01
C GLY A 12 18.85 63.92 32.55
N GLN A 13 20.11 64.30 32.58
CA GLN A 13 21.28 63.55 32.10
C GLN A 13 21.34 62.03 32.53
N TRP A 14 20.68 61.67 33.62
CA TRP A 14 20.64 60.31 34.15
C TRP A 14 19.78 59.32 33.30
N GLY A 15 18.75 59.86 32.69
CA GLY A 15 17.91 59.02 31.79
C GLY A 15 18.64 58.62 30.52
N ARG A 16 19.55 59.41 30.00
CA ARG A 16 20.35 59.09 28.80
C ARG A 16 21.43 58.03 29.07
N ALA A 17 22.02 58.01 30.25
CA ALA A 17 23.04 57.06 30.67
C ALA A 17 22.41 55.62 30.82
N ILE A 18 21.24 55.56 31.45
CA ILE A 18 20.52 54.23 31.64
C ILE A 18 20.06 53.64 30.32
N ILE A 19 19.56 54.50 29.41
CA ILE A 19 19.12 54.01 28.07
C ILE A 19 20.31 53.55 27.20
N ALA A 20 21.47 54.24 27.31
CA ALA A 20 22.69 53.83 26.61
C ALA A 20 23.22 52.48 27.14
N THR A 21 23.22 52.26 28.45
CA THR A 21 23.69 51.03 29.09
C THR A 21 22.77 49.84 28.78
N ILE A 22 21.45 50.06 28.74
CA ILE A 22 20.49 49.02 28.37
C ILE A 22 20.61 48.67 26.88
N ARG A 23 20.84 49.63 25.97
CA ARG A 23 21.08 49.36 24.56
C ARG A 23 22.38 48.59 24.32
N THR A 24 23.45 48.88 25.04
CA THR A 24 24.73 48.16 24.91
C THR A 24 24.63 46.74 25.47
N LEU A 25 23.93 46.54 26.57
CA LEU A 25 23.65 45.21 27.13
C LEU A 25 22.75 44.37 26.23
N LEU A 26 21.71 44.95 25.60
CA LEU A 26 20.88 44.26 24.62
C LEU A 26 21.64 43.89 23.34
N LEU A 27 22.55 44.75 22.86
CA LEU A 27 23.39 44.43 21.70
C LEU A 27 24.41 43.33 22.00
N ILE A 28 24.96 43.29 23.22
CA ILE A 28 25.88 42.22 23.64
C ILE A 28 25.13 40.88 23.79
N LEU A 29 23.87 40.88 24.29
CA LEU A 29 23.05 39.69 24.36
C LEU A 29 22.64 39.20 22.96
N ILE A 30 22.35 40.11 22.01
CA ILE A 30 21.98 39.71 20.62
C ILE A 30 23.20 39.17 19.86
N VAL A 31 24.40 39.71 20.11
CA VAL A 31 25.63 39.18 19.48
C VAL A 31 26.04 37.84 20.08
N GLN A 32 25.79 37.58 21.37
CA GLN A 32 26.04 36.25 21.96
C GLN A 32 25.03 35.20 21.58
N THR A 33 23.77 35.56 21.25
CA THR A 33 22.78 34.60 20.74
C THR A 33 22.95 34.26 19.25
N ILE A 34 23.65 35.11 18.46
CA ILE A 34 23.99 34.79 17.06
C ILE A 34 25.24 33.89 16.97
N ALA A 35 26.10 33.87 18.00
CA ALA A 35 27.30 33.02 18.02
C ALA A 35 27.04 31.58 18.52
N LEU A 36 25.82 31.26 18.96
CA LEU A 36 25.38 29.91 19.38
C LEU A 36 24.24 29.41 18.47
N SER A 37 24.34 29.61 17.15
CA SER A 37 23.68 28.66 16.24
C SER A 37 24.40 27.35 16.42
N PRO A 38 23.76 26.29 16.97
CA PRO A 38 24.31 24.97 16.78
C PRO A 38 24.38 24.80 15.26
N ALA A 39 25.58 24.58 14.73
CA ALA A 39 25.71 23.97 13.45
C ALA A 39 24.70 22.81 13.46
N ARG A 40 23.67 22.90 12.63
CA ARG A 40 22.84 21.74 12.30
C ARG A 40 23.82 20.79 11.63
N ALA A 41 24.48 19.98 12.46
CA ALA A 41 25.09 18.79 11.95
C ALA A 41 23.95 18.08 11.24
N ASP A 42 24.00 18.02 9.93
CA ASP A 42 23.34 16.95 9.18
C ASP A 42 23.90 15.66 9.75
N ILE A 43 23.25 15.20 10.84
CA ILE A 43 23.47 13.85 11.37
C ILE A 43 22.69 12.93 10.44
N THR A 44 23.14 12.84 9.20
CA THR A 44 23.07 11.59 8.47
C THR A 44 24.20 10.73 9.05
N SER A 45 24.04 10.29 10.28
CA SER A 45 24.83 9.14 10.74
C SER A 45 24.57 8.05 9.70
N PRO A 46 25.58 7.53 9.03
CA PRO A 46 25.38 6.41 8.10
C PRO A 46 24.66 5.33 8.90
N VAL A 47 23.53 4.85 8.38
CA VAL A 47 22.82 3.70 8.94
C VAL A 47 23.87 2.60 9.12
N PRO A 48 24.00 2.00 10.32
CA PRO A 48 24.97 0.94 10.53
C PRO A 48 24.79 -0.14 9.46
N GLN A 49 25.78 -0.34 8.63
CA GLN A 49 25.75 -1.30 7.52
C GLN A 49 26.08 -2.70 8.05
N SER A 50 25.30 -3.18 9.00
CA SER A 50 25.41 -4.54 9.49
C SER A 50 24.07 -5.24 9.29
N PRO A 51 24.05 -6.37 8.56
CA PRO A 51 22.83 -7.11 8.33
C PRO A 51 22.25 -7.60 9.65
N ILE A 52 20.94 -7.60 9.76
CA ILE A 52 20.24 -8.24 10.86
C ILE A 52 19.74 -9.59 10.34
N LYS A 53 20.32 -10.67 10.84
CA LYS A 53 20.01 -12.02 10.38
C LYS A 53 18.53 -12.34 10.49
N SER A 54 17.97 -12.87 9.41
CA SER A 54 16.63 -13.42 9.33
C SER A 54 16.76 -14.88 8.88
N GLU A 55 16.17 -15.80 9.60
CA GLU A 55 16.25 -17.23 9.31
C GLU A 55 14.91 -17.91 9.54
N LEU A 56 14.66 -18.99 8.82
CA LEU A 56 13.51 -19.84 9.01
C LEU A 56 13.87 -20.98 9.98
N VAL A 57 13.13 -21.08 11.06
CA VAL A 57 13.32 -22.10 12.08
C VAL A 57 12.14 -23.06 12.07
N HIS A 58 12.42 -24.37 12.04
CA HIS A 58 11.39 -25.39 12.20
C HIS A 58 11.33 -25.80 13.69
N THR A 59 10.17 -25.60 14.30
CA THR A 59 9.89 -25.91 15.72
C THR A 59 8.87 -27.05 15.81
N GLU A 60 8.55 -27.50 17.01
CA GLU A 60 7.50 -28.50 17.26
C GLU A 60 6.11 -27.99 16.80
N SER A 61 5.89 -26.67 16.80
CA SER A 61 4.64 -26.03 16.38
C SER A 61 4.62 -25.64 14.89
N GLY A 62 5.67 -25.96 14.12
CA GLY A 62 5.83 -25.62 12.71
C GLY A 62 6.94 -24.59 12.45
N TYR A 63 6.80 -23.81 11.40
CA TYR A 63 7.82 -22.87 10.93
C TYR A 63 7.63 -21.48 11.53
N VAL A 64 8.72 -20.83 11.89
CA VAL A 64 8.76 -19.45 12.41
C VAL A 64 9.94 -18.72 11.79
N ILE A 65 9.74 -17.48 11.35
CA ILE A 65 10.88 -16.61 11.04
C ILE A 65 11.48 -16.14 12.36
N HIS A 66 12.80 -16.26 12.51
CA HIS A 66 13.56 -15.57 13.55
C HIS A 66 14.32 -14.41 12.91
N ARG A 67 14.22 -13.24 13.52
CA ARG A 67 14.99 -12.06 13.17
C ARG A 67 15.81 -11.61 14.37
N ASN A 68 17.13 -11.59 14.21
CA ASN A 68 18.07 -11.37 15.32
C ASN A 68 17.84 -12.35 16.51
N GLY A 69 17.46 -13.60 16.20
CA GLY A 69 17.17 -14.64 17.19
C GLY A 69 15.74 -14.59 17.78
N GLU A 70 14.97 -13.54 17.53
CA GLU A 70 13.63 -13.38 18.07
C GLU A 70 12.54 -13.79 17.05
N PRO A 71 11.43 -14.40 17.49
CA PRO A 71 10.32 -14.75 16.62
C PRO A 71 9.76 -13.52 15.89
N TYR A 72 9.54 -13.66 14.59
CA TYR A 72 9.05 -12.57 13.73
C TYR A 72 7.92 -13.04 12.84
N PHE A 73 6.75 -12.43 12.98
CA PHE A 73 5.59 -12.65 12.12
C PHE A 73 5.35 -11.42 11.23
N ILE A 74 5.26 -11.61 9.92
CA ILE A 74 5.13 -10.51 8.97
C ILE A 74 3.72 -9.92 9.03
N LYS A 75 3.63 -8.69 9.52
CA LYS A 75 2.45 -7.80 9.46
C LYS A 75 2.75 -6.71 8.42
N GLY A 76 2.64 -7.07 7.15
CA GLY A 76 3.20 -6.27 6.08
C GLY A 76 2.18 -5.68 5.11
N ALA A 77 2.67 -4.74 4.30
CA ALA A 77 1.94 -4.22 3.14
C ALA A 77 2.86 -3.98 1.94
N GLY A 78 2.34 -4.20 0.74
CA GLY A 78 3.05 -3.95 -0.51
C GLY A 78 3.01 -2.48 -0.86
N GLY A 79 4.18 -1.88 -1.11
CA GLY A 79 4.36 -0.46 -1.38
C GLY A 79 5.25 0.23 -0.35
N SER A 80 5.67 1.45 -0.67
CA SER A 80 6.59 2.24 0.14
C SER A 80 6.05 3.62 0.52
N SER A 81 4.75 3.85 0.33
CA SER A 81 4.11 5.11 0.70
C SER A 81 3.87 5.16 2.21
N ASN A 82 3.94 6.34 2.80
CA ASN A 82 3.47 6.64 4.17
C ASN A 82 3.88 5.56 5.23
N MET A 83 5.17 5.22 5.27
CA MET A 83 5.71 4.16 6.16
C MET A 83 5.48 4.45 7.64
N ALA A 84 5.46 5.74 8.02
CA ALA A 84 5.14 6.16 9.39
C ALA A 84 3.74 5.69 9.81
N LEU A 85 2.73 5.86 8.94
CA LEU A 85 1.37 5.41 9.21
C LEU A 85 1.29 3.87 9.25
N LEU A 86 2.07 3.17 8.41
CA LEU A 86 2.14 1.70 8.45
C LEU A 86 2.62 1.21 9.81
N ALA A 87 3.73 1.77 10.31
CA ALA A 87 4.28 1.43 11.62
C ALA A 87 3.30 1.78 12.76
N GLN A 88 2.68 2.98 12.71
CA GLN A 88 1.63 3.39 13.67
C GLN A 88 0.41 2.46 13.65
N SER A 89 0.10 1.88 12.50
CA SER A 89 -0.99 0.91 12.37
C SER A 89 -0.61 -0.50 12.87
N GLY A 90 0.62 -0.71 13.35
CA GLY A 90 1.10 -1.99 13.85
C GLY A 90 1.70 -2.88 12.77
N GLY A 91 1.90 -2.36 11.56
CA GLY A 91 2.68 -3.03 10.52
C GLY A 91 4.17 -3.02 10.88
N ASN A 92 4.89 -4.04 10.46
CA ASN A 92 6.32 -4.21 10.74
C ASN A 92 7.18 -4.46 9.49
N SER A 93 6.55 -4.58 8.32
CA SER A 93 7.26 -4.90 7.08
C SER A 93 6.61 -4.25 5.85
N ILE A 94 7.43 -3.88 4.87
CA ILE A 94 6.97 -3.52 3.53
C ILE A 94 7.52 -4.51 2.50
N ARG A 95 6.85 -4.56 1.33
CA ARG A 95 7.32 -5.31 0.17
C ARG A 95 7.45 -4.37 -1.03
N THR A 96 8.53 -4.54 -1.80
CA THR A 96 8.71 -3.90 -3.12
C THR A 96 8.75 -4.94 -4.23
N TRP A 97 8.52 -4.51 -5.49
CA TRP A 97 8.56 -5.38 -6.68
C TRP A 97 9.88 -5.24 -7.45
N GLY A 98 10.76 -4.39 -6.96
CA GLY A 98 12.06 -4.12 -7.58
C GLY A 98 12.91 -3.22 -6.71
N THR A 99 14.09 -2.86 -7.22
CA THR A 99 15.13 -2.13 -6.51
C THR A 99 15.21 -0.63 -6.86
N ASN A 100 14.21 -0.10 -7.58
CA ASN A 100 14.13 1.34 -7.85
C ASN A 100 14.07 2.11 -6.52
N ASN A 101 15.01 3.05 -6.33
CA ASN A 101 15.15 3.81 -5.09
C ASN A 101 15.35 2.96 -3.82
N ALA A 102 15.86 1.71 -3.96
CA ALA A 102 15.94 0.75 -2.86
C ALA A 102 16.67 1.32 -1.64
N LYS A 103 17.79 2.04 -1.83
CA LYS A 103 18.51 2.65 -0.70
C LYS A 103 17.62 3.57 0.12
N ALA A 104 16.93 4.51 -0.52
CA ALA A 104 16.06 5.45 0.19
C ALA A 104 14.86 4.76 0.85
N ILE A 105 14.32 3.71 0.20
CA ILE A 105 13.22 2.89 0.75
C ILE A 105 13.69 2.12 2.00
N LEU A 106 14.85 1.50 1.94
CA LEU A 106 15.44 0.76 3.06
C LEU A 106 15.77 1.69 4.23
N ASP A 107 16.38 2.84 3.97
CA ASP A 107 16.70 3.85 4.98
C ASP A 107 15.42 4.35 5.69
N GLU A 108 14.38 4.69 4.93
CA GLU A 108 13.11 5.18 5.51
C GLU A 108 12.38 4.06 6.28
N ALA A 109 12.39 2.82 5.76
CA ALA A 109 11.84 1.67 6.47
C ALA A 109 12.56 1.45 7.81
N HIS A 110 13.89 1.47 7.81
CA HIS A 110 14.70 1.34 9.02
C HIS A 110 14.39 2.41 10.05
N LYS A 111 14.27 3.66 9.63
CA LYS A 111 13.91 4.81 10.48
C LYS A 111 12.57 4.61 11.20
N HIS A 112 11.63 3.89 10.59
CA HIS A 112 10.33 3.59 11.18
C HIS A 112 10.25 2.20 11.83
N GLY A 113 11.37 1.49 11.98
CA GLY A 113 11.42 0.15 12.56
C GLY A 113 10.79 -0.94 11.68
N LEU A 114 10.63 -0.65 10.38
CA LEU A 114 10.07 -1.58 9.42
C LEU A 114 11.18 -2.41 8.76
N THR A 115 10.84 -3.64 8.39
CA THR A 115 11.67 -4.46 7.50
C THR A 115 11.20 -4.34 6.06
N VAL A 116 12.03 -4.84 5.14
CA VAL A 116 11.74 -4.84 3.70
C VAL A 116 11.96 -6.22 3.10
N MET A 117 10.92 -6.78 2.47
CA MET A 117 11.07 -7.80 1.46
C MET A 117 11.39 -7.11 0.13
N LEU A 118 12.65 -7.17 -0.29
CA LEU A 118 13.15 -6.43 -1.45
C LEU A 118 13.02 -7.27 -2.72
N GLY A 119 12.12 -6.87 -3.62
CA GLY A 119 11.87 -7.55 -4.88
C GLY A 119 13.06 -7.40 -5.85
N GLN A 120 13.41 -8.50 -6.52
CA GLN A 120 14.37 -8.55 -7.60
C GLN A 120 13.64 -8.77 -8.92
N ARG A 121 13.64 -7.77 -9.80
CA ARG A 121 12.99 -7.90 -11.11
C ARG A 121 13.71 -8.91 -11.97
N ILE A 122 12.97 -9.87 -12.52
CA ILE A 122 13.41 -10.74 -13.58
C ILE A 122 12.40 -10.68 -14.74
N GLY A 123 12.79 -11.13 -15.92
CA GLY A 123 12.01 -11.00 -17.14
C GLY A 123 10.71 -11.80 -17.09
N HIS A 124 9.63 -11.23 -17.62
CA HIS A 124 8.37 -11.92 -17.83
C HIS A 124 8.24 -12.36 -19.29
N GLU A 125 7.86 -13.61 -19.52
CA GLU A 125 7.58 -14.13 -20.87
C GLU A 125 6.46 -13.31 -21.55
N ARG A 126 5.43 -12.92 -20.81
CA ARG A 126 4.34 -12.07 -21.30
C ARG A 126 4.81 -10.66 -21.76
N HIS A 127 6.01 -10.25 -21.38
CA HIS A 127 6.66 -9.01 -21.84
C HIS A 127 7.78 -9.27 -22.85
N GLY A 128 7.86 -10.50 -23.39
CA GLY A 128 8.81 -10.86 -24.44
C GLY A 128 10.18 -11.35 -23.96
N PHE A 129 10.34 -11.67 -22.66
CA PHE A 129 11.60 -12.27 -22.20
C PHE A 129 11.63 -13.76 -22.58
N ASP A 130 12.70 -14.18 -23.27
CA ASP A 130 12.87 -15.59 -23.68
C ASP A 130 13.86 -16.31 -22.75
N TYR A 131 13.36 -17.26 -21.97
CA TYR A 131 14.16 -18.13 -21.11
C TYR A 131 14.96 -19.22 -21.85
N ASN A 132 14.87 -19.30 -23.20
CA ASN A 132 15.78 -20.09 -24.02
C ASN A 132 17.03 -19.28 -24.45
N ASP A 133 17.01 -17.96 -24.32
CA ASP A 133 18.18 -17.10 -24.56
C ASP A 133 19.11 -17.12 -23.33
N GLU A 134 20.09 -18.02 -23.34
CA GLU A 134 21.05 -18.20 -22.26
C GLU A 134 21.85 -16.92 -21.97
N ALA A 135 22.12 -16.10 -22.98
CA ALA A 135 22.85 -14.84 -22.80
C ALA A 135 22.00 -13.79 -22.07
N ALA A 136 20.70 -13.70 -22.40
CA ALA A 136 19.75 -12.83 -21.69
C ALA A 136 19.55 -13.28 -20.24
N VAL A 137 19.41 -14.59 -20.00
CA VAL A 137 19.30 -15.18 -18.65
C VAL A 137 20.57 -14.89 -17.82
N ALA A 138 21.76 -15.10 -18.39
CA ALA A 138 23.03 -14.80 -17.72
C ALA A 138 23.16 -13.30 -17.37
N LYS A 139 22.82 -12.43 -18.30
CA LYS A 139 22.83 -10.96 -18.08
C LYS A 139 21.89 -10.54 -16.98
N GLN A 140 20.68 -11.11 -16.93
CA GLN A 140 19.70 -10.89 -15.87
C GLN A 140 20.27 -11.28 -14.50
N LYS A 141 20.89 -12.47 -14.40
CA LYS A 141 21.51 -12.97 -13.15
C LYS A 141 22.63 -12.03 -12.67
N GLU A 142 23.51 -11.57 -13.55
CA GLU A 142 24.56 -10.60 -13.20
C GLU A 142 23.97 -9.26 -12.73
N TRP A 143 22.90 -8.79 -13.36
CA TRP A 143 22.22 -7.59 -12.89
C TRP A 143 21.67 -7.78 -11.46
N VAL A 144 20.98 -8.90 -11.18
CA VAL A 144 20.48 -9.22 -9.83
C VAL A 144 21.64 -9.27 -8.83
N LYS A 145 22.77 -9.91 -9.20
CA LYS A 145 23.96 -9.98 -8.34
C LYS A 145 24.44 -8.59 -7.91
N THR A 146 24.43 -7.61 -8.82
CA THR A 146 24.81 -6.22 -8.46
C THR A 146 23.87 -5.63 -7.40
N GLN A 147 22.56 -5.93 -7.47
CA GLN A 147 21.59 -5.48 -6.49
C GLN A 147 21.79 -6.16 -5.11
N ILE A 148 22.05 -7.46 -5.12
CA ILE A 148 22.32 -8.20 -3.87
C ILE A 148 23.54 -7.60 -3.15
N LEU A 149 24.66 -7.43 -3.87
CA LEU A 149 25.88 -6.85 -3.31
C LEU A 149 25.70 -5.43 -2.78
N ALA A 150 24.78 -4.65 -3.41
CA ALA A 150 24.51 -3.28 -2.99
C ALA A 150 23.71 -3.18 -1.68
N PHE A 151 22.83 -4.15 -1.40
CA PHE A 151 21.83 -4.00 -0.34
C PHE A 151 21.85 -5.09 0.75
N LYS A 152 22.61 -6.19 0.58
CA LYS A 152 22.63 -7.33 1.51
C LYS A 152 23.04 -6.99 2.95
N ASP A 153 23.76 -5.89 3.16
CA ASP A 153 24.22 -5.50 4.49
C ASP A 153 23.30 -4.48 5.17
N HIS A 154 22.15 -4.15 4.54
CA HIS A 154 21.25 -3.14 5.08
C HIS A 154 20.37 -3.69 6.21
N PRO A 155 20.31 -3.03 7.40
CA PRO A 155 19.63 -3.55 8.59
C PRO A 155 18.10 -3.68 8.43
N ALA A 156 17.48 -2.99 7.48
CA ALA A 156 16.04 -3.14 7.22
C ALA A 156 15.71 -4.35 6.34
N LEU A 157 16.69 -4.96 5.68
CA LEU A 157 16.41 -6.09 4.80
C LEU A 157 15.90 -7.29 5.62
N LEU A 158 14.84 -7.94 5.13
CA LEU A 158 14.25 -9.15 5.72
C LEU A 158 14.43 -10.35 4.79
N ALA A 159 14.12 -10.14 3.51
CA ALA A 159 14.10 -11.22 2.53
C ALA A 159 14.28 -10.68 1.10
N TRP A 160 14.74 -11.55 0.23
CA TRP A 160 14.82 -11.35 -1.20
C TRP A 160 13.65 -12.04 -1.91
N GLY A 161 12.88 -11.26 -2.70
CA GLY A 161 11.81 -11.79 -3.54
C GLY A 161 12.25 -11.86 -5.00
N ILE A 162 12.56 -13.04 -5.52
CA ILE A 162 12.99 -13.25 -6.89
C ILE A 162 11.80 -13.25 -7.84
N GLY A 163 11.67 -12.23 -8.66
CA GLY A 163 10.54 -12.04 -9.57
C GLY A 163 9.24 -11.67 -8.86
N ASN A 164 8.24 -11.35 -9.64
CA ASN A 164 6.86 -11.21 -9.22
C ASN A 164 5.96 -11.76 -10.32
N GLU A 165 5.20 -12.82 -10.04
CA GLU A 165 4.24 -13.40 -11.00
C GLU A 165 4.86 -13.70 -12.38
N VAL A 166 6.10 -14.22 -12.38
CA VAL A 166 6.77 -14.63 -13.63
C VAL A 166 6.09 -15.81 -14.32
N ASP A 167 5.20 -16.45 -13.59
CA ASP A 167 4.31 -17.54 -13.99
C ASP A 167 2.97 -17.03 -14.58
N LEU A 168 2.69 -15.74 -14.55
CA LEU A 168 1.46 -15.21 -15.13
C LEU A 168 1.54 -15.24 -16.67
N PHE A 169 0.70 -16.07 -17.28
CA PHE A 169 0.67 -16.33 -18.73
C PHE A 169 1.97 -16.87 -19.33
N TYR A 170 2.79 -17.56 -18.53
CA TYR A 170 3.99 -18.20 -19.01
C TYR A 170 3.69 -19.54 -19.70
N SER A 171 4.57 -19.94 -20.61
CA SER A 171 4.58 -21.25 -21.24
C SER A 171 5.93 -21.96 -21.04
N ASN A 172 7.00 -21.20 -20.87
CA ASN A 172 8.36 -21.74 -20.75
C ASN A 172 8.72 -21.96 -19.28
N THR A 173 8.64 -23.21 -18.82
CA THR A 173 8.97 -23.59 -17.45
C THR A 173 10.47 -23.50 -17.11
N LYS A 174 11.35 -23.13 -18.05
CA LYS A 174 12.78 -22.85 -17.76
C LYS A 174 12.96 -21.65 -16.85
N VAL A 175 11.95 -20.76 -16.70
CA VAL A 175 11.98 -19.69 -15.73
C VAL A 175 12.34 -20.19 -14.32
N TRP A 176 11.88 -21.36 -13.93
CA TRP A 176 12.17 -21.92 -12.60
C TRP A 176 13.63 -22.32 -12.41
N TYR A 177 14.34 -22.75 -13.45
CA TYR A 177 15.78 -22.94 -13.40
C TYR A 177 16.55 -21.62 -13.26
N ALA A 178 16.10 -20.56 -13.96
CA ALA A 178 16.69 -19.23 -13.81
C ALA A 178 16.45 -18.66 -12.41
N VAL A 179 15.27 -18.89 -11.81
CA VAL A 179 14.98 -18.54 -10.41
C VAL A 179 15.90 -19.29 -9.47
N GLN A 180 16.09 -20.60 -9.65
CA GLN A 180 17.03 -21.42 -8.86
C GLN A 180 18.46 -20.93 -8.95
N ASP A 181 18.95 -20.61 -10.15
CA ASP A 181 20.30 -20.12 -10.36
C ASP A 181 20.55 -18.78 -9.63
N ILE A 182 19.49 -17.94 -9.56
CA ILE A 182 19.54 -16.70 -8.81
C ILE A 182 19.47 -16.98 -7.30
N ALA A 183 18.60 -17.88 -6.85
CA ALA A 183 18.48 -18.26 -5.45
C ALA A 183 19.80 -18.83 -4.90
N ALA A 184 20.42 -19.76 -5.61
CA ALA A 184 21.75 -20.32 -5.26
C ALA A 184 22.83 -19.23 -5.18
N MET A 185 22.83 -18.29 -6.11
CA MET A 185 23.75 -17.15 -6.10
C MET A 185 23.52 -16.26 -4.89
N ILE A 186 22.25 -15.94 -4.55
CA ILE A 186 21.94 -15.12 -3.37
C ILE A 186 22.41 -15.83 -2.11
N LYS A 187 22.10 -17.11 -1.95
CA LYS A 187 22.48 -17.94 -0.79
C LYS A 187 24.00 -17.95 -0.56
N ALA A 188 24.79 -17.95 -1.64
CA ALA A 188 26.25 -17.89 -1.57
C ALA A 188 26.78 -16.47 -1.20
N LEU A 189 26.07 -15.40 -1.56
CA LEU A 189 26.50 -14.00 -1.36
C LEU A 189 25.95 -13.41 -0.06
N ASP A 190 24.78 -13.88 0.39
CA ASP A 190 24.04 -13.36 1.53
C ASP A 190 23.45 -14.49 2.37
N PRO A 191 24.20 -15.00 3.36
CA PRO A 191 23.72 -16.04 4.27
C PRO A 191 22.80 -15.49 5.38
N ASN A 192 22.49 -14.19 5.38
CA ASN A 192 21.78 -13.53 6.48
C ASN A 192 20.30 -13.32 6.22
N HIS A 193 19.84 -13.42 4.97
CA HIS A 193 18.44 -13.09 4.64
C HIS A 193 17.74 -14.23 3.90
N LEU A 194 16.43 -14.28 4.11
CA LEU A 194 15.55 -15.26 3.51
C LEU A 194 15.38 -15.04 2.01
N ILE A 195 15.10 -16.11 1.27
CA ILE A 195 14.97 -16.11 -0.19
C ILE A 195 13.63 -16.73 -0.55
N THR A 196 12.91 -16.10 -1.47
CA THR A 196 11.65 -16.62 -2.02
C THR A 196 11.44 -16.20 -3.46
N THR A 197 10.48 -16.82 -4.14
CA THR A 197 9.94 -16.38 -5.43
C THR A 197 8.44 -16.19 -5.32
N VAL A 198 7.88 -15.21 -6.03
CA VAL A 198 6.48 -14.80 -5.89
C VAL A 198 5.65 -15.25 -7.07
N THR A 199 4.58 -15.99 -6.80
CA THR A 199 3.69 -16.58 -7.82
C THR A 199 2.34 -15.89 -7.89
N ALA A 200 1.72 -15.93 -9.09
CA ALA A 200 0.31 -15.56 -9.34
C ALA A 200 -0.59 -16.74 -8.94
N GLY A 201 -1.10 -16.73 -7.70
CA GLY A 201 -1.82 -17.87 -7.15
C GLY A 201 -0.95 -19.14 -7.07
N MET A 202 -1.60 -20.27 -6.77
CA MET A 202 -0.94 -21.58 -6.70
C MET A 202 -1.87 -22.66 -7.23
N ASP A 203 -1.32 -23.57 -8.02
CA ASP A 203 -1.94 -24.82 -8.44
C ASP A 203 -0.94 -25.96 -8.26
N LYS A 204 -1.42 -27.20 -8.34
CA LYS A 204 -0.60 -28.40 -8.08
C LYS A 204 0.59 -28.52 -9.04
N THR A 205 0.39 -28.24 -10.34
CA THR A 205 1.46 -28.35 -11.34
C THR A 205 2.57 -27.33 -11.07
N LYS A 206 2.21 -26.10 -10.78
CA LYS A 206 3.16 -25.04 -10.41
C LYS A 206 3.90 -25.37 -9.12
N LEU A 207 3.17 -25.84 -8.11
CA LEU A 207 3.76 -26.25 -6.85
C LEU A 207 4.84 -27.32 -7.05
N ASP A 208 4.52 -28.39 -7.81
CA ASP A 208 5.46 -29.48 -8.08
C ASP A 208 6.69 -29.00 -8.83
N LEU A 209 6.52 -28.12 -9.83
CA LEU A 209 7.63 -27.52 -10.57
C LEU A 209 8.55 -26.69 -9.67
N ILE A 210 8.00 -25.91 -8.75
CA ILE A 210 8.79 -25.08 -7.84
C ILE A 210 9.52 -25.97 -6.84
N LEU A 211 8.86 -26.94 -6.24
CA LEU A 211 9.49 -27.85 -5.26
C LEU A 211 10.60 -28.71 -5.89
N ASP A 212 10.44 -29.11 -7.17
CA ASP A 212 11.45 -29.88 -7.92
C ASP A 212 12.64 -29.00 -8.34
N ARG A 213 12.37 -27.79 -8.83
CA ARG A 213 13.37 -26.99 -9.55
C ARG A 213 13.98 -25.84 -8.77
N VAL A 214 13.38 -25.43 -7.64
CA VAL A 214 13.83 -24.26 -6.87
C VAL A 214 14.05 -24.60 -5.38
N PRO A 215 14.94 -25.57 -5.08
CA PRO A 215 15.18 -26.02 -3.71
C PRO A 215 15.83 -24.97 -2.80
N ASP A 216 16.41 -23.90 -3.32
CA ASP A 216 17.14 -22.90 -2.53
C ASP A 216 16.25 -21.75 -2.03
N ILE A 217 14.94 -21.76 -2.26
CA ILE A 217 14.03 -20.84 -1.57
C ILE A 217 13.67 -21.36 -0.17
N ASP A 218 13.49 -20.45 0.76
CA ASP A 218 13.19 -20.79 2.17
C ASP A 218 11.69 -21.03 2.40
N TYR A 219 10.82 -20.36 1.64
CA TYR A 219 9.36 -20.47 1.73
C TYR A 219 8.69 -20.07 0.41
N LEU A 220 7.44 -20.50 0.22
CA LEU A 220 6.62 -20.07 -0.91
C LEU A 220 6.06 -18.67 -0.69
N SER A 221 6.04 -17.84 -1.72
CA SER A 221 5.34 -16.55 -1.74
C SER A 221 4.22 -16.57 -2.76
N ILE A 222 2.99 -16.26 -2.30
CA ILE A 222 1.78 -16.44 -3.10
C ILE A 222 0.97 -15.15 -3.11
N ASN A 223 0.74 -14.60 -4.30
CA ASN A 223 -0.23 -13.52 -4.51
C ASN A 223 -1.61 -14.14 -4.71
N ILE A 224 -2.58 -13.77 -3.87
CA ILE A 224 -3.95 -14.31 -3.97
C ILE A 224 -4.97 -13.32 -3.42
N TYR A 225 -6.03 -13.08 -4.16
CA TYR A 225 -7.09 -12.11 -3.81
C TYR A 225 -8.36 -12.83 -3.33
N GLY A 226 -9.34 -13.04 -4.20
CA GLY A 226 -10.48 -13.90 -3.87
C GLY A 226 -10.05 -15.36 -3.81
N GLY A 227 -10.27 -16.01 -2.67
CA GLY A 227 -9.81 -17.38 -2.40
C GLY A 227 -8.69 -17.48 -1.37
N LEU A 228 -8.23 -16.35 -0.82
CA LEU A 228 -7.26 -16.36 0.29
C LEU A 228 -7.78 -17.18 1.49
N GLU A 229 -9.07 -17.11 1.75
CA GLU A 229 -9.73 -17.81 2.85
C GLU A 229 -9.58 -19.34 2.76
N THR A 230 -9.46 -19.88 1.54
CA THR A 230 -9.31 -21.32 1.28
C THR A 230 -7.86 -21.75 1.07
N LEU A 231 -6.93 -20.82 0.90
CA LEU A 231 -5.53 -21.12 0.60
C LEU A 231 -4.87 -22.11 1.58
N PRO A 232 -5.06 -21.98 2.92
CA PRO A 232 -4.43 -22.89 3.87
C PRO A 232 -4.78 -24.37 3.63
N ASN A 233 -6.03 -24.64 3.30
CA ASN A 233 -6.53 -26.00 3.02
C ASN A 233 -6.15 -26.46 1.60
N ALA A 234 -6.25 -25.58 0.61
CA ALA A 234 -5.85 -25.88 -0.76
C ALA A 234 -4.38 -26.30 -0.87
N LEU A 235 -3.49 -25.66 -0.11
CA LEU A 235 -2.07 -26.07 -0.07
C LEU A 235 -1.90 -27.50 0.53
N LEU A 236 -2.65 -27.83 1.59
CA LEU A 236 -2.64 -29.18 2.15
C LEU A 236 -3.19 -30.22 1.18
N GLU A 237 -4.28 -29.92 0.48
CA GLU A 237 -4.86 -30.77 -0.55
C GLU A 237 -3.91 -31.00 -1.72
N MET A 238 -3.08 -30.01 -2.07
CA MET A 238 -1.99 -30.14 -3.03
C MET A 238 -0.77 -30.90 -2.49
N GLY A 239 -0.78 -31.32 -1.21
CA GLY A 239 0.31 -32.06 -0.55
C GLY A 239 1.42 -31.16 0.01
N TYR A 240 1.19 -29.86 0.22
CA TYR A 240 2.16 -28.94 0.77
C TYR A 240 1.81 -28.53 2.20
N SER A 241 2.66 -28.93 3.14
CA SER A 241 2.58 -28.56 4.56
C SER A 241 3.69 -27.59 5.01
N GLY A 242 4.52 -27.13 4.06
CA GLY A 242 5.65 -26.23 4.32
C GLY A 242 5.26 -24.79 4.57
N PRO A 243 6.27 -23.92 4.80
CA PRO A 243 6.07 -22.51 5.13
C PRO A 243 5.69 -21.67 3.90
N TYR A 244 4.86 -20.65 4.11
CA TYR A 244 4.50 -19.70 3.05
C TYR A 244 4.22 -18.30 3.60
N VAL A 245 4.33 -17.31 2.72
CA VAL A 245 3.90 -15.91 2.94
C VAL A 245 2.88 -15.56 1.87
N VAL A 246 1.79 -14.90 2.25
CA VAL A 246 0.87 -14.29 1.30
C VAL A 246 1.41 -12.91 0.93
N THR A 247 1.95 -12.79 -0.29
CA THR A 247 2.73 -11.62 -0.70
C THR A 247 1.93 -10.51 -1.37
N GLU A 248 0.74 -10.82 -1.86
CA GLU A 248 -0.30 -9.85 -2.22
C GLU A 248 -1.67 -10.41 -1.87
N TRP A 249 -2.46 -9.62 -1.17
CA TRP A 249 -3.85 -9.91 -0.90
C TRP A 249 -4.62 -8.61 -0.61
N GLY A 250 -5.90 -8.62 -0.91
CA GLY A 250 -6.68 -7.41 -0.78
C GLY A 250 -8.17 -7.60 -1.04
N PRO A 251 -8.84 -6.66 -1.73
CA PRO A 251 -10.21 -6.82 -2.17
C PRO A 251 -10.31 -7.96 -3.18
N THR A 252 -11.52 -8.36 -3.53
CA THR A 252 -11.73 -9.30 -4.64
C THR A 252 -11.21 -8.71 -5.94
N GLY A 253 -10.45 -9.48 -6.71
CA GLY A 253 -9.89 -9.05 -7.99
C GLY A 253 -10.98 -8.67 -8.98
N HIS A 254 -10.72 -7.68 -9.83
CA HIS A 254 -11.69 -7.21 -10.82
C HIS A 254 -12.13 -8.30 -11.82
N TRP A 255 -11.34 -9.34 -11.95
CA TRP A 255 -11.66 -10.54 -12.76
C TRP A 255 -12.52 -11.59 -12.02
N GLN A 256 -12.76 -11.40 -10.72
CA GLN A 256 -13.46 -12.36 -9.84
C GLN A 256 -14.83 -11.86 -9.37
N VAL A 257 -15.19 -10.61 -9.69
CA VAL A 257 -16.46 -10.01 -9.27
C VAL A 257 -17.53 -10.11 -10.34
N PRO A 258 -18.82 -9.97 -10.01
CA PRO A 258 -19.89 -9.79 -10.99
C PRO A 258 -19.60 -8.63 -11.94
N LYS A 259 -20.09 -8.76 -13.17
CA LYS A 259 -20.00 -7.71 -14.20
C LYS A 259 -21.40 -7.23 -14.57
N THR A 260 -21.48 -5.99 -15.03
CA THR A 260 -22.68 -5.46 -15.66
C THR A 260 -22.94 -6.14 -17.00
N ASP A 261 -24.14 -5.95 -17.60
CA ASP A 261 -24.48 -6.47 -18.92
C ASP A 261 -23.64 -5.88 -20.07
N TRP A 262 -23.04 -4.69 -19.87
CA TRP A 262 -22.03 -4.12 -20.78
C TRP A 262 -20.58 -4.51 -20.43
N GLY A 263 -20.40 -5.48 -19.54
CA GLY A 263 -19.12 -6.18 -19.31
C GLY A 263 -18.14 -5.57 -18.32
N VAL A 264 -18.49 -4.47 -17.63
CA VAL A 264 -17.57 -3.86 -16.64
C VAL A 264 -17.72 -4.48 -15.25
N PRO A 265 -16.61 -4.68 -14.51
CA PRO A 265 -16.66 -5.29 -13.18
C PRO A 265 -17.26 -4.33 -12.15
N ILE A 266 -18.03 -4.88 -11.20
CA ILE A 266 -18.68 -4.14 -10.13
C ILE A 266 -17.75 -4.11 -8.92
N GLU A 267 -17.29 -2.92 -8.56
CA GLU A 267 -16.34 -2.70 -7.48
C GLU A 267 -17.05 -2.66 -6.11
N GLN A 268 -16.44 -3.30 -5.12
CA GLN A 268 -16.85 -3.18 -3.73
C GLN A 268 -16.63 -1.75 -3.21
N THR A 269 -17.51 -1.27 -2.33
CA THR A 269 -17.25 -0.02 -1.57
C THR A 269 -16.04 -0.20 -0.65
N SER A 270 -15.41 0.90 -0.22
CA SER A 270 -14.31 0.83 0.76
C SER A 270 -14.72 0.12 2.05
N THR A 271 -15.98 0.23 2.46
CA THR A 271 -16.54 -0.47 3.63
C THR A 271 -16.58 -1.99 3.43
N GLN A 272 -17.05 -2.44 2.27
CA GLN A 272 -17.04 -3.87 1.92
C GLN A 272 -15.63 -4.42 1.80
N LYS A 273 -14.70 -3.66 1.19
CA LYS A 273 -13.28 -4.02 1.13
C LYS A 273 -12.69 -4.13 2.53
N ALA A 274 -12.91 -3.15 3.39
CA ALA A 274 -12.44 -3.14 4.76
C ALA A 274 -12.94 -4.37 5.56
N GLN A 275 -14.17 -4.82 5.32
CA GLN A 275 -14.68 -6.08 5.85
C GLN A 275 -13.93 -7.29 5.28
N SER A 276 -13.78 -7.36 3.96
CA SER A 276 -13.04 -8.46 3.30
C SER A 276 -11.60 -8.59 3.82
N TYR A 277 -10.92 -7.47 4.08
CA TYR A 277 -9.57 -7.48 4.66
C TYR A 277 -9.53 -8.11 6.06
N ARG A 278 -10.55 -7.89 6.90
CA ARG A 278 -10.60 -8.52 8.23
C ARG A 278 -10.86 -10.02 8.13
N GLU A 279 -11.85 -10.40 7.34
CA GLU A 279 -12.26 -11.80 7.18
C GLU A 279 -11.15 -12.64 6.55
N ARG A 280 -10.54 -12.14 5.49
CA ARG A 280 -9.44 -12.81 4.78
C ARG A 280 -8.20 -12.98 5.62
N TYR A 281 -7.83 -11.96 6.37
CA TYR A 281 -6.67 -12.06 7.26
C TYR A 281 -6.87 -13.12 8.33
N ALA A 282 -8.05 -13.16 8.94
CA ALA A 282 -8.38 -14.15 9.95
C ALA A 282 -8.40 -15.59 9.38
N ALA A 283 -9.08 -15.79 8.25
CA ALA A 283 -9.30 -17.13 7.68
C ALA A 283 -8.10 -17.63 6.86
N GLY A 284 -7.38 -16.75 6.16
CA GLY A 284 -6.32 -17.14 5.22
C GLY A 284 -4.90 -17.00 5.76
N VAL A 285 -4.69 -16.14 6.77
CA VAL A 285 -3.36 -15.90 7.33
C VAL A 285 -3.25 -16.44 8.76
N LEU A 286 -4.14 -16.02 9.66
CA LEU A 286 -4.06 -16.43 11.07
C LEU A 286 -4.52 -17.87 11.31
N ALA A 287 -5.34 -18.44 10.42
CA ALA A 287 -5.86 -19.81 10.55
C ALA A 287 -4.82 -20.92 10.26
N ALA A 288 -3.60 -20.58 9.82
CA ALA A 288 -2.55 -21.54 9.51
C ALA A 288 -1.27 -21.31 10.34
N PRO A 289 -1.34 -21.36 11.68
CA PRO A 289 -0.17 -21.16 12.52
C PRO A 289 0.90 -22.20 12.22
N GLY A 290 2.18 -21.81 12.27
CA GLY A 290 3.32 -22.67 11.97
C GLY A 290 3.52 -22.98 10.47
N ARG A 291 2.65 -22.45 9.58
CA ARG A 291 2.83 -22.52 8.13
C ARG A 291 2.77 -21.14 7.48
N ALA A 292 1.74 -20.34 7.76
CA ALA A 292 1.70 -18.95 7.33
C ALA A 292 2.66 -18.11 8.18
N LEU A 293 3.68 -17.56 7.57
CA LEU A 293 4.70 -16.71 8.21
C LEU A 293 4.30 -15.24 8.27
N GLY A 294 3.13 -14.92 7.75
CA GLY A 294 2.55 -13.58 7.67
C GLY A 294 2.13 -13.21 6.27
N SER A 295 1.93 -11.90 6.04
CA SER A 295 1.39 -11.44 4.75
C SER A 295 1.74 -9.99 4.45
N TYR A 296 1.55 -9.60 3.16
CA TYR A 296 1.64 -8.23 2.67
C TYR A 296 0.33 -7.81 2.01
N ALA A 297 -0.40 -6.89 2.62
CA ALA A 297 -1.64 -6.33 2.08
C ALA A 297 -1.36 -5.49 0.82
N PHE A 298 -2.16 -5.65 -0.22
CA PHE A 298 -2.04 -4.92 -1.48
C PHE A 298 -3.22 -3.94 -1.63
N LEU A 299 -3.03 -2.67 -1.86
CA LEU A 299 -1.77 -1.96 -2.07
C LEU A 299 -1.64 -0.83 -1.03
N TRP A 300 -0.52 -0.73 -0.33
CA TRP A 300 -0.19 0.41 0.53
C TRP A 300 0.32 1.58 -0.33
N GLY A 301 -0.60 2.15 -1.07
CA GLY A 301 -0.37 3.15 -2.10
C GLY A 301 -1.66 3.54 -2.78
N GLN A 302 -1.53 4.19 -3.94
CA GLN A 302 -2.61 4.49 -4.88
C GLN A 302 -2.23 3.95 -6.26
N LYS A 303 -3.19 3.46 -7.02
CA LYS A 303 -2.99 2.93 -8.37
C LYS A 303 -4.28 3.01 -9.16
N GLN A 304 -4.16 3.38 -10.45
CA GLN A 304 -5.21 3.12 -11.42
C GLN A 304 -5.08 1.67 -11.89
N GLU A 305 -6.10 0.86 -11.60
CA GLU A 305 -6.25 -0.50 -12.12
C GLU A 305 -7.74 -0.79 -12.18
N THR A 306 -8.31 -0.84 -13.37
CA THR A 306 -9.75 -0.81 -13.66
C THR A 306 -10.40 0.48 -13.20
N THR A 307 -10.24 0.84 -11.94
CA THR A 307 -10.66 2.12 -11.34
C THR A 307 -9.52 2.71 -10.49
N PRO A 308 -9.56 4.02 -10.15
CA PRO A 308 -8.58 4.63 -9.27
C PRO A 308 -8.70 4.21 -7.80
N THR A 309 -9.74 3.44 -7.45
CA THR A 309 -10.07 3.07 -6.08
C THR A 309 -10.02 1.57 -5.81
N TRP A 310 -9.70 0.71 -6.82
CA TRP A 310 -9.84 -0.73 -6.69
C TRP A 310 -8.95 -1.32 -5.57
N TYR A 311 -7.64 -1.09 -5.63
CA TYR A 311 -6.66 -1.74 -4.73
C TYR A 311 -6.01 -0.79 -3.73
N GLY A 312 -5.83 0.48 -4.10
CA GLY A 312 -5.15 1.46 -3.26
C GLY A 312 -5.85 1.71 -1.93
N VAL A 313 -5.11 1.68 -0.82
CA VAL A 313 -5.64 2.08 0.49
C VAL A 313 -5.59 3.60 0.71
N PHE A 314 -4.98 4.32 -0.23
CA PHE A 314 -4.97 5.78 -0.27
C PHE A 314 -5.65 6.29 -1.54
N THR A 315 -6.25 7.45 -1.45
CA THR A 315 -6.67 8.21 -2.64
C THR A 315 -5.47 8.88 -3.31
N GLU A 316 -5.65 9.43 -4.53
CA GLU A 316 -4.63 10.25 -5.19
C GLU A 316 -4.17 11.45 -4.34
N ALA A 317 -5.06 12.00 -3.51
CA ALA A 317 -4.76 13.08 -2.57
C ALA A 317 -4.08 12.59 -1.27
N GLY A 318 -3.82 11.28 -1.13
CA GLY A 318 -3.13 10.70 0.00
C GLY A 318 -3.99 10.40 1.23
N TYR A 319 -5.32 10.57 1.17
CA TYR A 319 -6.21 10.23 2.28
C TYR A 319 -6.33 8.71 2.44
N PRO A 320 -6.10 8.15 3.65
CA PRO A 320 -6.28 6.74 3.94
C PRO A 320 -7.77 6.38 4.00
N ASN A 321 -8.13 5.23 3.44
CA ASN A 321 -9.50 4.71 3.50
C ASN A 321 -9.71 3.74 4.67
N GLU A 322 -10.92 3.19 4.81
CA GLU A 322 -11.34 2.27 5.87
C GLU A 322 -10.49 0.99 5.98
N VAL A 323 -9.81 0.60 4.89
CA VAL A 323 -8.94 -0.59 4.89
C VAL A 323 -7.75 -0.39 5.85
N VAL A 324 -7.22 0.84 5.95
CA VAL A 324 -6.14 1.15 6.90
C VAL A 324 -6.58 0.91 8.34
N ASP A 325 -7.83 1.25 8.70
CA ASP A 325 -8.38 0.97 10.02
C ASP A 325 -8.55 -0.53 10.26
N SER A 326 -8.93 -1.29 9.22
CA SER A 326 -9.05 -2.75 9.29
C SER A 326 -7.70 -3.44 9.44
N LEU A 327 -6.66 -2.95 8.75
CA LEU A 327 -5.29 -3.44 8.91
C LEU A 327 -4.75 -3.13 10.31
N HIS A 328 -5.02 -1.93 10.84
CA HIS A 328 -4.69 -1.59 12.22
C HIS A 328 -5.34 -2.60 13.19
N TYR A 329 -6.65 -2.87 13.03
CA TYR A 329 -7.35 -3.85 13.85
C TYR A 329 -6.75 -5.26 13.72
N ASN A 330 -6.46 -5.70 12.50
CA ASN A 330 -5.85 -7.01 12.25
C ASN A 330 -4.48 -7.18 12.93
N TRP A 331 -3.69 -6.12 12.99
CA TRP A 331 -2.32 -6.18 13.51
C TRP A 331 -2.20 -5.87 14.99
N GLN A 332 -3.12 -5.09 15.56
CA GLN A 332 -3.06 -4.67 16.97
C GLN A 332 -4.20 -5.25 17.84
N GLY A 333 -5.23 -5.86 17.24
CA GLY A 333 -6.38 -6.40 17.96
C GLY A 333 -7.37 -5.35 18.48
N ALA A 334 -7.15 -4.07 18.16
CA ALA A 334 -7.98 -2.94 18.57
C ALA A 334 -8.20 -1.96 17.42
N TRP A 335 -9.32 -1.26 17.41
CA TRP A 335 -9.58 -0.20 16.45
C TRP A 335 -8.75 1.04 16.77
N PRO A 336 -8.32 1.81 15.75
CA PRO A 336 -7.69 3.11 15.99
C PRO A 336 -8.70 4.09 16.64
N ALA A 337 -8.19 5.02 17.44
CA ALA A 337 -9.01 6.02 18.13
C ALA A 337 -9.85 6.88 17.15
N SER A 338 -9.32 7.16 15.98
CA SER A 338 -10.01 7.86 14.90
C SER A 338 -10.21 6.92 13.72
N ARG A 339 -11.45 6.79 13.25
CA ARG A 339 -11.84 5.89 12.16
C ARG A 339 -12.38 6.66 10.96
N ALA A 340 -12.24 6.07 9.79
CA ALA A 340 -12.84 6.57 8.55
C ALA A 340 -14.39 6.54 8.64
N PRO A 341 -15.10 7.41 7.93
CA PRO A 341 -16.53 7.21 7.68
C PRO A 341 -16.74 5.89 6.92
N TYR A 342 -17.98 5.43 6.82
CA TYR A 342 -18.33 4.19 6.12
C TYR A 342 -19.58 4.36 5.27
N ILE A 343 -19.67 3.60 4.19
CA ILE A 343 -20.79 3.61 3.25
C ILE A 343 -21.81 2.55 3.67
N LYS A 344 -23.06 2.99 3.92
CA LYS A 344 -24.19 2.11 4.23
C LYS A 344 -24.89 1.64 2.95
N SER A 345 -25.17 2.58 2.04
CA SER A 345 -25.78 2.30 0.73
C SER A 345 -25.42 3.39 -0.27
N PHE A 346 -25.47 3.06 -1.55
CA PHE A 346 -25.26 3.97 -2.67
C PHE A 346 -26.14 3.53 -3.83
N THR A 347 -27.03 4.44 -4.29
CA THR A 347 -27.99 4.16 -5.35
C THR A 347 -28.09 5.28 -6.37
N LEU A 348 -28.46 4.94 -7.62
CA LEU A 348 -28.86 5.86 -8.67
C LEU A 348 -30.32 5.55 -9.04
N ASN A 349 -31.24 6.51 -8.91
CA ASN A 349 -32.68 6.30 -9.10
C ASN A 349 -33.19 5.05 -8.33
N ASN A 350 -32.77 4.88 -7.06
CA ASN A 350 -33.06 3.72 -6.21
C ASN A 350 -32.55 2.35 -6.70
N LYS A 351 -31.65 2.33 -7.72
CA LYS A 351 -31.01 1.11 -8.24
C LYS A 351 -29.59 0.99 -7.72
N VAL A 352 -29.14 -0.24 -7.48
CA VAL A 352 -27.74 -0.58 -7.13
C VAL A 352 -26.97 -1.03 -8.38
N ALA A 353 -25.66 -1.13 -8.28
CA ALA A 353 -24.79 -1.50 -9.40
C ALA A 353 -25.20 -2.83 -10.10
N LEU A 354 -25.73 -3.80 -9.36
CA LEU A 354 -26.20 -5.08 -9.89
C LEU A 354 -27.46 -4.99 -10.74
N ASP A 355 -28.18 -3.86 -10.71
CA ASP A 355 -29.43 -3.68 -11.45
C ASP A 355 -29.21 -3.27 -12.92
N ASN A 356 -27.96 -3.24 -13.39
CA ASN A 356 -27.61 -2.84 -14.76
C ASN A 356 -28.27 -1.51 -15.15
N ILE A 357 -27.75 -0.42 -14.60
CA ILE A 357 -28.38 0.90 -14.69
C ILE A 357 -28.19 1.50 -16.09
N HIS A 358 -29.24 1.46 -16.91
CA HIS A 358 -29.32 2.15 -18.19
C HIS A 358 -30.09 3.46 -18.07
N VAL A 359 -29.62 4.50 -18.72
CA VAL A 359 -30.18 5.86 -18.69
C VAL A 359 -30.05 6.52 -20.06
N LYS A 360 -30.91 7.49 -20.37
CA LYS A 360 -30.84 8.22 -21.64
C LYS A 360 -29.97 9.47 -21.54
N GLN A 361 -29.39 9.85 -22.66
CA GLN A 361 -28.63 11.10 -22.77
C GLN A 361 -29.44 12.29 -22.27
N GLY A 362 -28.85 13.09 -21.40
CA GLY A 362 -29.48 14.30 -20.85
C GLY A 362 -30.52 14.06 -19.76
N ASP A 363 -30.84 12.82 -19.40
CA ASP A 363 -31.66 12.52 -18.22
C ASP A 363 -31.07 13.15 -16.98
N THR A 364 -31.91 13.43 -15.98
CA THR A 364 -31.45 13.79 -14.63
C THR A 364 -31.62 12.60 -13.70
N ILE A 365 -30.56 12.26 -12.99
CA ILE A 365 -30.50 11.11 -12.08
C ILE A 365 -30.50 11.60 -10.64
N ASP A 366 -31.33 10.99 -9.82
CA ASP A 366 -31.30 11.14 -8.37
C ASP A 366 -30.26 10.15 -7.78
N VAL A 367 -29.39 10.68 -6.94
CA VAL A 367 -28.32 9.95 -6.25
C VAL A 367 -28.61 9.95 -4.77
N ASP A 368 -28.53 8.79 -4.15
CA ASP A 368 -28.67 8.64 -2.69
C ASP A 368 -27.52 7.84 -2.10
N LEU A 369 -26.71 8.51 -1.29
CA LEU A 369 -25.56 7.94 -0.58
C LEU A 369 -25.78 8.04 0.91
N HIS A 370 -25.96 6.91 1.57
CA HIS A 370 -26.07 6.85 3.03
C HIS A 370 -24.71 6.60 3.65
N VAL A 371 -24.26 7.56 4.45
CA VAL A 371 -22.97 7.54 5.16
C VAL A 371 -23.19 7.29 6.65
N GLY A 372 -22.28 6.54 7.25
CA GLY A 372 -22.14 6.44 8.69
C GLY A 372 -20.77 6.97 9.14
N THR A 373 -20.70 7.43 10.38
CA THR A 373 -19.46 7.86 11.04
C THR A 373 -19.30 7.16 12.37
N HIS A 374 -18.07 7.06 12.83
CA HIS A 374 -17.75 6.50 14.15
C HIS A 374 -17.54 7.60 15.19
N GLN A 375 -17.36 8.83 14.76
CA GLN A 375 -17.19 10.03 15.55
C GLN A 375 -18.21 11.09 15.11
N ALA A 376 -18.41 12.11 15.95
CA ALA A 376 -19.35 13.22 15.68
C ALA A 376 -18.72 14.38 14.88
N ASP A 377 -17.63 14.13 14.16
CA ASP A 377 -16.80 15.13 13.49
C ASP A 377 -17.28 15.56 12.10
N GLY A 378 -18.42 15.01 11.65
CA GLY A 378 -18.99 15.33 10.33
C GLY A 378 -18.18 14.77 9.15
N TYR A 379 -18.64 15.09 7.94
CA TYR A 379 -17.96 14.71 6.70
C TYR A 379 -18.32 15.66 5.56
N THR A 380 -17.51 15.65 4.50
CA THR A 380 -17.79 16.28 3.21
C THR A 380 -17.78 15.22 2.10
N ILE A 381 -18.55 15.44 1.03
CA ILE A 381 -18.61 14.53 -0.10
C ILE A 381 -18.09 15.25 -1.35
N ARG A 382 -17.22 14.57 -2.09
CA ARG A 382 -16.80 14.94 -3.45
C ARG A 382 -17.31 13.89 -4.42
N TRP A 383 -17.95 14.36 -5.47
CA TRP A 383 -18.49 13.55 -6.55
C TRP A 383 -17.62 13.65 -7.79
N GLU A 384 -17.55 12.56 -8.55
CA GLU A 384 -16.81 12.52 -9.80
C GLU A 384 -17.45 11.52 -10.76
N VAL A 385 -17.68 11.92 -12.01
CA VAL A 385 -18.13 11.03 -13.08
C VAL A 385 -16.96 10.75 -14.01
N LEU A 386 -16.60 9.48 -14.17
CA LEU A 386 -15.58 9.03 -15.11
C LEU A 386 -16.23 8.17 -16.21
N PRO A 387 -15.80 8.28 -17.48
CA PRO A 387 -16.06 7.20 -18.43
C PRO A 387 -15.37 5.93 -17.96
N GLU A 388 -15.89 4.76 -18.34
CA GLU A 388 -15.21 3.49 -18.05
C GLU A 388 -13.82 3.48 -18.69
N SER A 389 -12.86 2.86 -17.99
CA SER A 389 -11.51 2.73 -18.51
C SER A 389 -11.49 1.82 -19.73
N THR A 390 -10.82 2.27 -20.79
CA THR A 390 -10.56 1.48 -22.00
C THR A 390 -9.11 0.97 -22.07
N ASP A 391 -8.25 1.42 -21.18
CA ASP A 391 -6.85 0.99 -21.06
C ASP A 391 -6.71 -0.06 -19.96
N ILE A 392 -7.41 -1.19 -20.13
CA ILE A 392 -7.38 -2.30 -19.17
C ILE A 392 -6.19 -3.22 -19.47
N LYS A 393 -5.40 -3.50 -18.45
CA LYS A 393 -4.20 -4.35 -18.53
C LYS A 393 -4.29 -5.54 -17.56
N SER A 394 -3.37 -6.47 -17.72
CA SER A 394 -3.25 -7.67 -16.88
C SER A 394 -2.01 -7.61 -16.00
N GLY A 395 -2.05 -8.30 -14.86
CA GLY A 395 -0.89 -8.48 -13.98
C GLY A 395 -0.36 -7.18 -13.38
N GLY A 396 -1.25 -6.22 -13.17
CA GLY A 396 -0.90 -4.96 -12.54
C GLY A 396 -0.04 -4.02 -13.39
N ASP A 397 0.00 -4.17 -14.71
CA ASP A 397 0.67 -3.24 -15.60
C ASP A 397 0.03 -1.84 -15.53
N PRO A 398 0.78 -0.76 -15.76
CA PRO A 398 0.27 0.61 -15.64
C PRO A 398 -0.91 0.89 -16.58
N GLU A 399 -2.00 1.41 -16.04
CA GLU A 399 -3.18 1.87 -16.75
C GLU A 399 -3.30 3.39 -16.69
N SER A 400 -3.86 4.01 -17.73
CA SER A 400 -4.19 5.43 -17.74
C SER A 400 -5.56 5.68 -17.09
N ARG A 401 -5.62 6.72 -16.24
CA ARG A 401 -6.87 7.12 -15.61
C ARG A 401 -7.73 7.94 -16.58
N PRO A 402 -9.02 7.61 -16.75
CA PRO A 402 -9.94 8.42 -17.53
C PRO A 402 -10.08 9.84 -16.99
N LYS A 403 -10.33 10.82 -17.87
CA LYS A 403 -10.56 12.20 -17.46
C LYS A 403 -12.00 12.38 -16.95
N PRO A 404 -12.21 13.11 -15.84
CA PRO A 404 -13.54 13.37 -15.32
C PRO A 404 -14.40 14.20 -16.28
N VAL A 405 -15.68 13.85 -16.38
CA VAL A 405 -16.69 14.66 -17.06
C VAL A 405 -17.13 15.78 -16.14
N GLN A 406 -17.01 17.02 -16.59
CA GLN A 406 -17.29 18.21 -15.77
C GLN A 406 -18.70 18.76 -16.02
N GLY A 407 -19.21 19.54 -15.06
CA GLY A 407 -20.42 20.33 -15.21
C GLY A 407 -21.72 19.55 -15.15
N LEU A 408 -21.71 18.31 -14.68
CA LEU A 408 -22.90 17.46 -14.64
C LEU A 408 -23.77 17.65 -13.39
N ILE A 409 -23.23 18.13 -12.27
CA ILE A 409 -23.95 18.26 -10.99
C ILE A 409 -24.99 19.39 -11.09
N VAL A 410 -26.26 19.05 -10.87
CA VAL A 410 -27.40 19.98 -10.86
C VAL A 410 -27.66 20.50 -9.44
N SER A 411 -27.63 19.61 -8.45
CA SER A 411 -27.80 19.97 -7.05
C SER A 411 -27.09 18.96 -6.15
N ASP A 412 -26.57 19.44 -5.02
CA ASP A 412 -25.91 18.63 -4.00
C ASP A 412 -26.24 19.20 -2.63
N ASN A 413 -26.83 18.39 -1.73
CA ASN A 413 -27.11 18.80 -0.37
C ASN A 413 -25.90 18.60 0.58
N HIS A 414 -24.77 18.11 0.05
CA HIS A 414 -23.55 17.80 0.78
C HIS A 414 -23.71 16.79 1.93
N LYS A 415 -24.85 16.08 1.96
CA LYS A 415 -25.17 15.03 2.96
C LYS A 415 -25.48 13.67 2.33
N GLY A 416 -25.32 13.55 1.03
CA GLY A 416 -25.48 12.30 0.29
C GLY A 416 -26.57 12.31 -0.78
N ALA A 417 -27.55 13.21 -0.73
CA ALA A 417 -28.49 13.38 -1.84
C ALA A 417 -27.95 14.38 -2.86
N MET A 418 -27.85 13.96 -4.11
CA MET A 418 -27.32 14.75 -5.22
C MET A 418 -28.11 14.43 -6.49
N ARG A 419 -28.20 15.40 -7.40
CA ARG A 419 -28.75 15.21 -8.74
C ARG A 419 -27.72 15.60 -9.78
N PHE A 420 -27.60 14.81 -10.82
CA PHE A 420 -26.74 15.15 -11.94
C PHE A 420 -27.39 14.88 -13.30
N THR A 421 -26.96 15.63 -14.30
CA THR A 421 -27.36 15.39 -15.70
C THR A 421 -26.45 14.32 -16.29
N VAL A 422 -27.03 13.34 -16.94
CA VAL A 422 -26.32 12.27 -17.64
C VAL A 422 -25.45 12.84 -18.77
N PRO A 423 -24.23 12.32 -19.00
CA PRO A 423 -23.42 12.70 -20.14
C PRO A 423 -24.15 12.60 -21.46
N SER A 424 -23.82 13.50 -22.40
CA SER A 424 -24.45 13.54 -23.74
C SER A 424 -23.88 12.54 -24.75
N THR A 425 -22.88 11.75 -24.34
CA THR A 425 -22.24 10.74 -25.17
C THR A 425 -22.64 9.35 -24.68
N SER A 426 -23.09 8.48 -25.59
CA SER A 426 -23.42 7.09 -25.27
C SER A 426 -22.16 6.32 -24.83
N GLY A 427 -22.33 5.40 -23.86
CA GLY A 427 -21.25 4.56 -23.34
C GLY A 427 -21.33 4.29 -21.84
N GLY A 428 -20.38 3.53 -21.33
CA GLY A 428 -20.27 3.22 -19.92
C GLY A 428 -19.58 4.33 -19.12
N TYR A 429 -20.11 4.58 -17.93
CA TYR A 429 -19.59 5.58 -16.97
C TYR A 429 -19.66 5.02 -15.55
N ARG A 430 -18.93 5.67 -14.63
CA ARG A 430 -19.05 5.47 -13.16
C ARG A 430 -19.23 6.80 -12.45
N LEU A 431 -20.17 6.84 -11.53
CA LEU A 431 -20.23 7.88 -10.52
C LEU A 431 -19.45 7.45 -9.30
N PHE A 432 -18.45 8.23 -8.92
CA PHE A 432 -17.66 8.04 -7.69
C PHE A 432 -18.13 9.01 -6.61
N ALA A 433 -18.19 8.50 -5.39
CA ALA A 433 -18.37 9.26 -4.16
C ALA A 433 -17.13 9.11 -3.28
N TYR A 434 -16.56 10.24 -2.86
CA TYR A 434 -15.45 10.32 -1.91
C TYR A 434 -15.91 11.06 -0.66
N VAL A 435 -16.03 10.37 0.45
CA VAL A 435 -16.54 10.89 1.71
C VAL A 435 -15.39 11.13 2.67
N LEU A 436 -14.95 12.37 2.78
CA LEU A 436 -13.87 12.78 3.68
C LEU A 436 -14.43 13.10 5.06
N GLY A 437 -14.06 12.33 6.08
CA GLY A 437 -14.36 12.58 7.49
C GLY A 437 -13.48 13.68 8.09
N GLY A 438 -13.94 14.28 9.18
CA GLY A 438 -13.18 15.31 9.92
C GLY A 438 -11.84 14.81 10.46
N SER A 439 -11.69 13.50 10.60
CA SER A 439 -10.42 12.84 10.97
C SER A 439 -9.35 12.83 9.88
N GLY A 440 -9.63 13.32 8.66
CA GLY A 440 -8.73 13.22 7.51
C GLY A 440 -8.66 11.83 6.89
N LYS A 441 -9.61 10.95 7.19
CA LYS A 441 -9.78 9.64 6.58
C LYS A 441 -11.00 9.62 5.67
N ILE A 442 -11.02 8.71 4.69
CA ILE A 442 -12.02 8.72 3.64
C ILE A 442 -12.75 7.38 3.52
N ALA A 443 -14.04 7.44 3.15
CA ALA A 443 -14.72 6.30 2.54
C ALA A 443 -14.96 6.60 1.05
N ASN A 444 -14.97 5.56 0.22
CA ASN A 444 -15.28 5.72 -1.20
C ASN A 444 -16.18 4.59 -1.71
N ALA A 445 -16.98 4.94 -2.68
CA ALA A 445 -17.81 4.00 -3.46
C ALA A 445 -17.90 4.48 -4.89
N ASN A 446 -18.20 3.56 -5.80
CA ASN A 446 -18.62 3.91 -7.14
C ASN A 446 -19.77 3.03 -7.61
N ILE A 447 -20.52 3.54 -8.58
CA ILE A 447 -21.63 2.82 -9.19
C ILE A 447 -21.55 3.01 -10.71
N PRO A 448 -21.46 1.91 -11.48
CA PRO A 448 -21.44 1.97 -12.93
C PRO A 448 -22.84 2.20 -13.49
N PHE A 449 -22.94 2.95 -14.60
CA PHE A 449 -24.17 3.15 -15.38
C PHE A 449 -23.83 3.27 -16.87
N TYR A 450 -24.80 2.94 -17.71
CA TYR A 450 -24.66 3.02 -19.17
C TYR A 450 -25.60 4.09 -19.73
N VAL A 451 -25.08 4.93 -20.62
CA VAL A 451 -25.84 5.95 -21.35
C VAL A 451 -26.18 5.39 -22.71
N ASP A 452 -27.49 5.21 -22.98
CA ASP A 452 -28.03 4.73 -24.25
C ASP A 452 -27.99 5.77 -25.36
#